data_8176aef9cff4ef6a5c8594b4b6bf3de2
#
_entry.id   8176aef9cff4ef6a5c8594b4b6bf3de2
#
_cell.length_a   1.000
_cell.length_b   1.000
_cell.length_c   1.000
_cell.angle_alpha   90.00
_cell.angle_beta   90.00
_cell.angle_gamma   90.00
#
_symmetry.space_group_name_H-M   'P 1'
#
loop_
_entity.id
_entity.type
_entity.pdbx_description
1 polymer ?
#
loop_
_entity_poly.entity_id
_entity_poly.type
_entity_poly.pdbx_seq_one_letter_code
_entity_poly.pdbx_strand_id
1 'polypeptide(L)'
;MEGDGISYPLAVNFTSTDATFKNSSESDYFGVVAAGDDLPYIPDTQFSVVAGFISDSGMSGNARFVNVGSSCSIAACGTYNEIESHSYLDLSLRKSVNDSTNVYVILENAFDAEDLISRAPSEGARSQKPRTIKLGVSLDF
;
A
#
# COMPACT_ATOMS: atom_id res chain seq x y z
N MET A 1 -7.50 -37.64 17.50
CA MET A 1 -7.31 -36.97 16.18
C MET A 1 -7.00 -35.53 16.49
N GLU A 2 -5.72 -35.20 16.60
CA GLU A 2 -5.29 -33.80 16.59
C GLU A 2 -5.53 -33.31 15.17
N GLY A 3 -6.54 -32.47 14.98
CA GLY A 3 -6.77 -31.83 13.70
C GLY A 3 -5.65 -30.84 13.46
N ASP A 4 -5.09 -30.80 12.26
CA ASP A 4 -4.18 -29.75 11.84
C ASP A 4 -4.83 -28.41 12.14
N GLY A 5 -4.40 -27.75 13.22
CA GLY A 5 -4.92 -26.46 13.63
C GLY A 5 -4.58 -25.43 12.56
N ILE A 6 -5.61 -24.83 11.98
CA ILE A 6 -5.44 -23.68 11.06
C ILE A 6 -6.14 -22.50 11.69
N SER A 7 -5.42 -21.39 11.84
CA SER A 7 -5.97 -20.10 12.21
C SER A 7 -6.06 -19.17 11.02
N TYR A 8 -7.08 -18.31 10.99
CA TYR A 8 -7.35 -17.37 9.91
C TYR A 8 -7.35 -15.92 10.44
N PRO A 9 -6.16 -15.31 10.59
CA PRO A 9 -6.08 -13.91 11.00
C PRO A 9 -6.68 -13.00 9.94
N LEU A 10 -7.45 -12.00 10.41
CA LEU A 10 -8.05 -10.95 9.60
C LEU A 10 -7.78 -9.61 10.27
N ALA A 11 -7.28 -8.65 9.50
CA ALA A 11 -7.15 -7.26 9.92
C ALA A 11 -7.77 -6.33 8.88
N VAL A 12 -8.54 -5.36 9.35
CA VAL A 12 -9.16 -4.33 8.51
C VAL A 12 -8.80 -2.98 9.10
N ASN A 13 -8.31 -2.07 8.26
CA ASN A 13 -8.00 -0.71 8.64
C ASN A 13 -8.69 0.25 7.68
N PHE A 14 -9.24 1.30 8.25
CA PHE A 14 -9.82 2.42 7.51
C PHE A 14 -9.34 3.72 8.14
N THR A 15 -8.90 4.66 7.32
CA THR A 15 -8.52 6.00 7.73
C THR A 15 -9.26 7.00 6.84
N SER A 16 -9.83 8.02 7.46
CA SER A 16 -10.35 9.21 6.77
C SER A 16 -9.60 10.41 7.28
N THR A 17 -9.10 11.24 6.38
CA THR A 17 -8.27 12.39 6.70
C THR A 17 -8.87 13.62 6.02
N ASP A 18 -9.01 14.69 6.78
CA ASP A 18 -9.33 16.03 6.29
C ASP A 18 -8.18 16.94 6.74
N ALA A 19 -7.33 17.33 5.78
CA ALA A 19 -6.12 18.08 6.06
C ALA A 19 -5.97 19.26 5.11
N THR A 20 -6.17 20.46 5.64
CA THR A 20 -6.16 21.70 4.86
C THR A 20 -5.17 22.72 5.43
N PHE A 21 -4.70 23.63 4.57
CA PHE A 21 -3.89 24.76 4.99
C PHE A 21 -4.73 25.78 5.75
N LYS A 22 -4.23 26.24 6.91
CA LYS A 22 -4.91 27.26 7.73
C LYS A 22 -4.67 28.69 7.23
N ASN A 23 -3.54 28.93 6.58
CA ASN A 23 -3.11 30.24 6.13
C ASN A 23 -2.68 30.18 4.67
N SER A 24 -2.92 31.29 3.95
CA SER A 24 -2.38 31.47 2.61
C SER A 24 -0.88 31.74 2.67
N SER A 25 -0.13 31.13 1.77
CA SER A 25 1.32 31.32 1.62
C SER A 25 1.77 31.04 0.19
N GLU A 26 3.00 31.36 -0.12
CA GLU A 26 3.66 30.96 -1.36
C GLU A 26 4.80 29.99 -1.01
N SER A 27 4.90 28.89 -1.73
CA SER A 27 5.88 27.85 -1.50
C SER A 27 6.51 27.41 -2.81
N ASP A 28 7.82 27.29 -2.84
CA ASP A 28 8.57 26.76 -3.99
C ASP A 28 8.18 25.32 -4.32
N TYR A 29 7.64 24.57 -3.35
CA TYR A 29 7.25 23.17 -3.52
C TYR A 29 5.78 22.97 -3.87
N PHE A 30 4.90 23.79 -3.28
CA PHE A 30 3.45 23.61 -3.41
C PHE A 30 2.78 24.69 -4.26
N GLY A 31 3.54 25.70 -4.70
CA GLY A 31 3.02 26.84 -5.43
C GLY A 31 2.28 27.84 -4.53
N VAL A 32 1.33 28.56 -5.10
CA VAL A 32 0.47 29.47 -4.34
C VAL A 32 -0.55 28.65 -3.57
N VAL A 33 -0.53 28.79 -2.26
CA VAL A 33 -1.40 28.10 -1.32
C VAL A 33 -2.43 29.09 -0.77
N ALA A 34 -3.71 28.76 -0.85
CA ALA A 34 -4.77 29.49 -0.18
C ALA A 34 -5.19 28.79 1.13
N ALA A 35 -5.73 29.57 2.06
CA ALA A 35 -6.35 28.98 3.24
C ALA A 35 -7.57 28.14 2.82
N GLY A 36 -7.61 26.88 3.27
CA GLY A 36 -8.64 25.93 2.90
C GLY A 36 -8.24 24.96 1.77
N ASP A 37 -7.12 25.20 1.08
CA ASP A 37 -6.58 24.23 0.12
C ASP A 37 -6.15 22.95 0.84
N ASP A 38 -6.30 21.80 0.16
CA ASP A 38 -5.88 20.51 0.69
C ASP A 38 -4.36 20.40 0.76
N LEU A 39 -3.87 19.69 1.77
CA LEU A 39 -2.45 19.35 1.85
C LEU A 39 -2.09 18.34 0.74
N PRO A 40 -1.05 18.65 -0.07
CA PRO A 40 -0.61 17.74 -1.12
C PRO A 40 -0.23 16.36 -0.59
N TYR A 41 -0.51 15.34 -1.40
CA TYR A 41 -0.20 13.93 -1.12
C TYR A 41 -0.88 13.35 0.12
N ILE A 42 -1.87 14.00 0.66
CA ILE A 42 -2.71 13.45 1.73
C ILE A 42 -4.00 12.93 1.11
N PRO A 43 -4.22 11.63 1.00
CA PRO A 43 -5.47 11.09 0.49
C PRO A 43 -6.59 11.23 1.51
N ASP A 44 -7.80 11.53 1.05
CA ASP A 44 -8.99 11.67 1.89
C ASP A 44 -9.35 10.37 2.62
N THR A 45 -9.06 9.24 2.00
CA THR A 45 -9.35 7.93 2.55
C THR A 45 -8.24 6.92 2.26
N GLN A 46 -8.04 6.00 3.21
CA GLN A 46 -7.21 4.82 3.01
C GLN A 46 -7.94 3.62 3.60
N PHE A 47 -7.92 2.51 2.87
CA PHE A 47 -8.54 1.27 3.30
C PHE A 47 -7.57 0.12 3.07
N SER A 48 -7.45 -0.79 4.04
CA SER A 48 -6.69 -2.02 3.84
C SER A 48 -7.34 -3.21 4.52
N VAL A 49 -7.22 -4.36 3.87
CA VAL A 49 -7.59 -5.66 4.41
C VAL A 49 -6.41 -6.59 4.30
N VAL A 50 -6.10 -7.27 5.39
CA VAL A 50 -5.16 -8.38 5.40
C VAL A 50 -5.89 -9.61 5.89
N ALA A 51 -6.01 -10.61 5.02
CA ALA A 51 -6.55 -11.92 5.36
C ALA A 51 -5.45 -12.97 5.21
N GLY A 52 -5.34 -13.88 6.17
CA GLY A 52 -4.27 -14.86 6.16
C GLY A 52 -4.71 -16.22 6.68
N PHE A 53 -3.76 -17.15 6.66
CA PHE A 53 -3.85 -18.42 7.35
C PHE A 53 -2.51 -18.79 7.98
N ILE A 54 -2.57 -19.51 9.09
CA ILE A 54 -1.41 -20.09 9.78
C ILE A 54 -1.79 -21.51 10.14
N SER A 55 -0.99 -22.48 9.66
CA SER A 55 -1.20 -23.90 9.92
C SER A 55 -0.11 -24.47 10.82
N ASP A 56 -0.47 -25.37 11.73
CA ASP A 56 0.46 -26.12 12.57
C ASP A 56 1.47 -26.95 11.74
N SER A 57 1.15 -27.23 10.47
CA SER A 57 2.09 -27.84 9.53
C SER A 57 3.28 -26.94 9.14
N GLY A 58 3.38 -25.72 9.68
CA GLY A 58 4.42 -24.74 9.37
C GLY A 58 4.20 -24.00 8.05
N MET A 59 2.98 -24.02 7.52
CA MET A 59 2.61 -23.24 6.33
C MET A 59 1.81 -22.02 6.75
N SER A 60 2.14 -20.86 6.21
CA SER A 60 1.38 -19.62 6.43
C SER A 60 1.35 -18.77 5.17
N GLY A 61 0.32 -17.97 5.04
CA GLY A 61 0.20 -17.04 3.92
C GLY A 61 -0.77 -15.91 4.22
N ASN A 62 -0.68 -14.85 3.45
CA ASN A 62 -1.64 -13.77 3.52
C ASN A 62 -1.87 -13.12 2.16
N ALA A 63 -3.04 -12.49 2.06
CA ALA A 63 -3.39 -11.56 1.01
C ALA A 63 -3.62 -10.19 1.66
N ARG A 64 -2.95 -9.16 1.14
CA ARG A 64 -3.07 -7.78 1.57
C ARG A 64 -3.61 -6.94 0.43
N PHE A 65 -4.84 -6.49 0.56
CA PHE A 65 -5.45 -5.50 -0.33
C PHE A 65 -5.33 -4.11 0.29
N VAL A 66 -4.93 -3.13 -0.51
CA VAL A 66 -4.87 -1.71 -0.12
C VAL A 66 -5.54 -0.88 -1.20
N ASN A 67 -6.37 0.05 -0.77
CA ASN A 67 -6.90 1.13 -1.59
C ASN A 67 -6.51 2.46 -0.96
N VAL A 68 -5.97 3.35 -1.77
CA VAL A 68 -5.63 4.73 -1.42
C VAL A 68 -6.55 5.64 -2.20
N GLY A 69 -7.26 6.52 -1.51
CA GLY A 69 -8.14 7.52 -2.12
C GLY A 69 -7.38 8.52 -2.98
N SER A 70 -8.10 9.34 -3.69
CA SER A 70 -7.51 10.42 -4.48
C SER A 70 -6.79 11.43 -3.61
N SER A 71 -5.84 12.13 -4.19
CA SER A 71 -5.11 13.23 -3.58
C SER A 71 -4.61 14.19 -4.65
N CYS A 72 -4.02 15.30 -4.24
CA CYS A 72 -3.43 16.26 -5.17
C CYS A 72 -1.93 16.38 -4.95
N SER A 73 -1.18 16.59 -6.01
CA SER A 73 0.27 16.77 -5.92
C SER A 73 0.69 18.18 -5.54
N ILE A 74 -0.22 19.14 -5.62
CA ILE A 74 -0.04 20.54 -5.21
C ILE A 74 -1.30 21.05 -4.50
N ALA A 75 -1.21 22.16 -3.77
CA ALA A 75 -2.30 22.72 -3.00
C ALA A 75 -3.48 23.19 -3.87
N ALA A 76 -3.21 23.90 -4.96
CA ALA A 76 -4.23 24.30 -5.93
C ALA A 76 -4.50 23.17 -6.93
N CYS A 77 -5.31 22.22 -6.53
CA CYS A 77 -5.57 21.02 -7.32
C CYS A 77 -6.33 21.32 -8.63
N GLY A 78 -5.77 20.91 -9.73
CA GLY A 78 -6.42 20.86 -11.03
C GLY A 78 -6.28 19.46 -11.62
N THR A 79 -7.02 19.17 -12.68
CA THR A 79 -7.07 17.84 -13.31
C THR A 79 -5.69 17.24 -13.59
N TYR A 80 -4.71 18.06 -13.94
CA TYR A 80 -3.34 17.57 -14.18
C TYR A 80 -2.64 17.14 -12.88
N ASN A 81 -2.97 17.77 -11.76
CA ASN A 81 -2.30 17.55 -10.46
C ASN A 81 -3.01 16.51 -9.59
N GLU A 82 -4.17 16.07 -10.02
CA GLU A 82 -4.91 15.00 -9.36
C GLU A 82 -4.18 13.67 -9.51
N ILE A 83 -4.10 12.94 -8.41
CA ILE A 83 -3.68 11.56 -8.32
C ILE A 83 -4.93 10.77 -8.00
N GLU A 84 -5.42 10.02 -8.98
CA GLU A 84 -6.64 9.23 -8.82
C GLU A 84 -6.47 8.16 -7.73
N SER A 85 -7.60 7.69 -7.21
CA SER A 85 -7.59 6.56 -6.28
C SER A 85 -7.00 5.32 -6.94
N HIS A 86 -6.18 4.60 -6.19
CA HIS A 86 -5.48 3.42 -6.71
C HIS A 86 -5.47 2.28 -5.71
N SER A 87 -5.27 1.07 -6.22
CA SER A 87 -5.29 -0.13 -5.40
C SER A 87 -4.20 -1.11 -5.78
N TYR A 88 -3.78 -1.93 -4.82
CA TYR A 88 -2.92 -3.06 -5.09
C TYR A 88 -3.26 -4.25 -4.20
N LEU A 89 -2.89 -5.44 -4.66
CA LEU A 89 -2.99 -6.69 -3.95
C LEU A 89 -1.61 -7.34 -3.86
N ASP A 90 -1.16 -7.59 -2.65
CA ASP A 90 0.05 -8.37 -2.39
C ASP A 90 -0.34 -9.73 -1.81
N LEU A 91 0.34 -10.79 -2.26
CA LEU A 91 0.17 -12.14 -1.75
C LEU A 91 1.50 -12.64 -1.20
N SER A 92 1.45 -13.38 -0.11
CA SER A 92 2.64 -14.05 0.42
C SER A 92 2.31 -15.47 0.88
N LEU A 93 3.27 -16.36 0.69
CA LEU A 93 3.24 -17.72 1.18
C LEU A 93 4.60 -18.08 1.77
N ARG A 94 4.60 -18.70 2.95
CA ARG A 94 5.79 -19.18 3.64
C ARG A 94 5.58 -20.62 4.07
N LYS A 95 6.64 -21.42 3.98
CA LYS A 95 6.70 -22.80 4.49
C LYS A 95 7.96 -22.97 5.33
N SER A 96 7.79 -23.42 6.56
CA SER A 96 8.88 -23.95 7.38
C SER A 96 9.21 -25.35 6.87
N VAL A 97 10.45 -25.56 6.43
CA VAL A 97 10.95 -26.85 5.94
C VAL A 97 11.45 -27.67 7.11
N ASN A 98 12.10 -27.01 8.06
CA ASN A 98 12.55 -27.56 9.35
C ASN A 98 12.68 -26.42 10.37
N ASP A 99 13.19 -26.70 11.57
CA ASP A 99 13.27 -25.73 12.67
C ASP A 99 14.14 -24.51 12.36
N SER A 100 15.08 -24.62 11.42
CA SER A 100 15.99 -23.53 11.07
C SER A 100 15.85 -23.03 9.64
N THR A 101 14.94 -23.58 8.83
CA THR A 101 14.84 -23.24 7.41
C THR A 101 13.42 -22.90 7.01
N ASN A 102 13.24 -21.71 6.44
CA ASN A 102 11.97 -21.29 5.87
C ASN A 102 12.16 -20.91 4.41
N VAL A 103 11.21 -21.28 3.57
CA VAL A 103 11.11 -20.80 2.18
C VAL A 103 9.88 -19.92 2.03
N TYR A 104 9.96 -18.91 1.17
CA TYR A 104 8.83 -18.04 0.94
C TYR A 104 8.75 -17.56 -0.50
N VAL A 105 7.53 -17.23 -0.91
CA VAL A 105 7.21 -16.52 -2.15
C VAL A 105 6.35 -15.31 -1.83
N ILE A 106 6.64 -14.18 -2.47
CA ILE A 106 5.85 -12.95 -2.39
C ILE A 106 5.52 -12.53 -3.81
N LEU A 107 4.25 -12.24 -4.06
CA LEU A 107 3.76 -11.62 -5.28
C LEU A 107 3.25 -10.22 -4.91
N GLU A 108 4.00 -9.19 -5.31
CA GLU A 108 3.62 -7.79 -5.13
C GLU A 108 2.86 -7.29 -6.35
N ASN A 109 1.86 -6.45 -6.12
CA ASN A 109 0.98 -5.91 -7.16
C ASN A 109 0.43 -7.00 -8.07
N ALA A 110 -0.31 -7.96 -7.49
CA ALA A 110 -0.84 -9.11 -8.21
C ALA A 110 -1.78 -8.72 -9.37
N PHE A 111 -2.45 -7.56 -9.29
CA PHE A 111 -3.29 -7.01 -10.34
C PHE A 111 -2.50 -6.45 -11.52
N ASP A 112 -1.19 -6.23 -11.37
CA ASP A 112 -0.34 -5.54 -12.36
C ASP A 112 -0.88 -4.15 -12.72
N ALA A 113 -1.42 -3.45 -11.71
CA ALA A 113 -1.96 -2.11 -11.90
C ALA A 113 -0.82 -1.12 -12.15
N GLU A 114 -1.02 -0.20 -13.08
CA GLU A 114 -0.05 0.81 -13.49
C GLU A 114 -0.53 2.24 -13.16
N ASP A 115 -1.34 2.35 -12.10
CA ASP A 115 -1.91 3.62 -11.68
C ASP A 115 -0.82 4.64 -11.32
N LEU A 116 -1.10 5.91 -11.57
CA LEU A 116 -0.25 7.00 -11.14
C LEU A 116 -0.34 7.16 -9.62
N ILE A 117 0.78 7.09 -8.92
CA ILE A 117 0.83 7.20 -7.45
C ILE A 117 1.52 8.47 -6.95
N SER A 118 2.22 9.16 -7.80
CA SER A 118 2.93 10.39 -7.44
C SER A 118 3.26 11.20 -8.69
N ARG A 119 3.22 12.53 -8.53
CA ARG A 119 3.88 13.47 -9.42
C ARG A 119 5.01 14.10 -8.64
N ALA A 120 6.23 14.02 -9.15
CA ALA A 120 7.38 14.67 -8.52
C ALA A 120 7.19 16.21 -8.55
N PRO A 121 7.85 16.98 -7.68
CA PRO A 121 7.60 18.42 -7.53
C PRO A 121 7.75 19.25 -8.81
N SER A 122 8.26 18.68 -9.87
CA SER A 122 8.31 19.28 -11.19
C SER A 122 8.08 18.21 -12.26
N GLU A 123 6.83 18.06 -12.70
CA GLU A 123 6.44 17.40 -13.95
C GLU A 123 6.70 15.90 -14.09
N GLY A 124 7.32 15.23 -13.12
CA GLY A 124 7.56 13.79 -13.14
C GLY A 124 6.34 12.99 -12.69
N ALA A 125 5.88 12.05 -13.50
CA ALA A 125 4.87 11.07 -13.11
C ALA A 125 5.55 9.76 -12.67
N ARG A 126 5.05 9.16 -11.60
CA ARG A 126 5.50 7.84 -11.11
C ARG A 126 4.30 6.92 -11.00
N SER A 127 4.41 5.78 -11.66
CA SER A 127 3.42 4.72 -11.55
C SER A 127 3.68 3.82 -10.35
N GLN A 128 2.70 3.01 -10.03
CA GLN A 128 2.86 1.88 -9.10
C GLN A 128 4.04 1.00 -9.54
N LYS A 129 4.61 0.31 -8.55
CA LYS A 129 5.59 -0.74 -8.81
C LYS A 129 4.94 -1.83 -9.68
N PRO A 130 5.59 -2.30 -10.76
CA PRO A 130 5.06 -3.38 -11.56
C PRO A 130 4.95 -4.68 -10.74
N ARG A 131 4.13 -5.61 -11.19
CA ARG A 131 4.02 -6.93 -10.59
C ARG A 131 5.40 -7.57 -10.43
N THR A 132 5.71 -7.97 -9.22
CA THR A 132 7.03 -8.49 -8.87
C THR A 132 6.88 -9.78 -8.09
N ILE A 133 7.59 -10.82 -8.50
CA ILE A 133 7.69 -12.08 -7.77
C ILE A 133 9.04 -12.12 -7.05
N LYS A 134 9.01 -12.42 -5.76
CA LYS A 134 10.20 -12.62 -4.92
C LYS A 134 10.18 -14.03 -4.36
N LEU A 135 11.30 -14.70 -4.45
CA LEU A 135 11.55 -16.01 -3.82
C LEU A 135 12.69 -15.85 -2.83
N GLY A 136 12.59 -16.51 -1.69
CA GLY A 136 13.66 -16.43 -0.71
C GLY A 136 13.69 -17.62 0.24
N VAL A 137 14.85 -17.74 0.89
CA VAL A 137 15.12 -18.70 1.95
C VAL A 137 15.65 -17.94 3.15
N SER A 138 15.12 -18.22 4.33
CA SER A 138 15.65 -17.74 5.62
C SER A 138 16.25 -18.91 6.36
N LEU A 139 17.47 -18.73 6.88
CA LEU A 139 18.21 -19.70 7.68
C LEU A 139 18.46 -19.09 9.05
N ASP A 140 18.07 -19.79 10.10
CA ASP A 140 18.37 -19.45 11.49
C ASP A 140 19.50 -20.37 11.98
N PHE A 141 20.57 -19.79 12.55
CA PHE A 141 21.79 -20.50 12.97
C PHE A 141 21.91 -20.52 14.48
#